data_75287522c44b54fcc6e5fb78cfdee9a2
#
_entry.id   75287522c44b54fcc6e5fb78cfdee9a2
#
_cell.length_a   1.000
_cell.length_b   1.000
_cell.length_c   1.000
_cell.angle_alpha   90.00
_cell.angle_beta   90.00
_cell.angle_gamma   90.00
#
_symmetry.space_group_name_H-M   'P 1'
#
loop_
_entity.id
_entity.type
_entity.pdbx_description
1 polymer ?
#
loop_
_entity_poly.entity_id
_entity_poly.type
_entity_poly.pdbx_seq_one_letter_code
_entity_poly.pdbx_strand_id
1 'polypeptide(L)'
;MSDKATIYDIAKKLNISAATVSRALNDHPKTSNKTKILVQETALELGYEQNKLALALKSGRSNTIGVIVPRIDINFFGSIIRGIEDELYPKGYHIIICQTHDNEQKEIQNINALLNAQVDGIITSITKNTKDVSIFERILDKNTPLIFVDRKLNLKGASSVTLDDFKGAYQATQHLIDQGCKRITHLTVIGYQSVGIYKDRLEGYTQALKDNDIPFDADLILDIENDINGGKKAGQKILNFKDRPDGNFFFE
;
A
#
# COMPACT_ATOMS: atom_id res chain seq x y z
N MET A 1 33.98 21.28 -8.49
CA MET A 1 32.77 20.95 -7.72
C MET A 1 32.37 22.23 -7.01
N SER A 2 31.23 22.82 -7.32
CA SER A 2 30.74 23.99 -6.57
C SER A 2 30.42 23.56 -5.14
N ASP A 3 31.09 24.17 -4.17
CA ASP A 3 30.78 23.92 -2.76
C ASP A 3 29.31 24.30 -2.52
N LYS A 4 28.50 23.31 -2.13
CA LYS A 4 27.10 23.57 -1.79
C LYS A 4 27.05 24.49 -0.56
N ALA A 5 26.26 25.55 -0.64
CA ALA A 5 26.06 26.44 0.48
C ALA A 5 25.62 25.68 1.74
N THR A 6 26.09 26.12 2.89
CA THR A 6 25.83 25.51 4.19
C THR A 6 25.09 26.46 5.12
N ILE A 7 24.55 25.96 6.23
CA ILE A 7 23.95 26.84 7.29
C ILE A 7 24.98 27.81 7.87
N TYR A 8 26.26 27.50 7.79
CA TYR A 8 27.32 28.37 8.27
C TYR A 8 27.54 29.56 7.34
N ASP A 9 27.34 29.40 6.02
CA ASP A 9 27.42 30.48 5.05
C ASP A 9 26.30 31.50 5.24
N ILE A 10 25.08 31.00 5.49
CA ILE A 10 23.93 31.86 5.87
C ILE A 10 24.23 32.60 7.18
N ALA A 11 24.69 31.87 8.19
CA ALA A 11 25.03 32.43 9.49
C ALA A 11 26.09 33.55 9.38
N LYS A 12 27.14 33.34 8.60
CA LYS A 12 28.20 34.29 8.31
C LYS A 12 27.65 35.51 7.58
N LYS A 13 26.84 35.35 6.54
CA LYS A 13 26.27 36.43 5.75
C LYS A 13 25.34 37.31 6.55
N LEU A 14 24.56 36.73 7.48
CA LEU A 14 23.59 37.46 8.33
C LEU A 14 24.17 37.91 9.69
N ASN A 15 25.42 37.55 9.98
CA ASN A 15 26.07 37.80 11.27
C ASN A 15 25.24 37.29 12.48
N ILE A 16 24.71 36.07 12.37
CA ILE A 16 23.96 35.37 13.41
C ILE A 16 24.54 33.97 13.63
N SER A 17 24.15 33.29 14.71
CA SER A 17 24.64 31.95 14.97
C SER A 17 23.98 30.90 14.02
N ALA A 18 24.72 29.84 13.67
CA ALA A 18 24.17 28.72 12.92
C ALA A 18 22.96 28.07 13.62
N ALA A 19 22.93 28.12 14.97
CA ALA A 19 21.80 27.68 15.75
C ALA A 19 20.53 28.56 15.52
N THR A 20 20.73 29.86 15.33
CA THR A 20 19.64 30.79 14.99
C THR A 20 19.12 30.55 13.58
N VAL A 21 20.03 30.34 12.61
CA VAL A 21 19.67 29.94 11.24
C VAL A 21 18.86 28.64 11.24
N SER A 22 19.33 27.61 11.93
CA SER A 22 18.62 26.32 12.04
C SER A 22 17.23 26.47 12.64
N ARG A 23 17.07 27.31 13.71
CA ARG A 23 15.75 27.57 14.30
C ARG A 23 14.83 28.32 13.35
N ALA A 24 15.37 29.32 12.61
CA ALA A 24 14.59 30.07 11.63
C ALA A 24 14.09 29.21 10.49
N LEU A 25 14.95 28.36 9.93
CA LEU A 25 14.61 27.43 8.84
C LEU A 25 13.58 26.37 9.27
N ASN A 26 13.54 26.00 10.56
CA ASN A 26 12.60 25.03 11.13
C ASN A 26 11.38 25.69 11.79
N ASP A 27 11.07 26.93 11.47
CA ASP A 27 9.92 27.70 11.96
C ASP A 27 9.77 27.70 13.49
N HIS A 28 10.86 27.67 14.23
CA HIS A 28 10.84 27.58 15.69
C HIS A 28 10.16 28.79 16.32
N PRO A 29 9.24 28.59 17.30
CA PRO A 29 8.43 29.70 17.88
C PRO A 29 9.22 30.79 18.58
N LYS A 30 10.44 30.48 19.06
CA LYS A 30 11.33 31.46 19.70
C LYS A 30 12.09 32.35 18.71
N THR A 31 11.91 32.18 17.39
CA THR A 31 12.57 32.98 16.35
C THR A 31 11.56 33.97 15.78
N SER A 32 11.93 35.26 15.73
CA SER A 32 11.04 36.30 15.21
C SER A 32 10.71 36.09 13.73
N ASN A 33 9.51 36.46 13.29
CA ASN A 33 9.11 36.38 11.88
C ASN A 33 10.07 37.12 10.95
N LYS A 34 10.57 38.31 11.41
CA LYS A 34 11.58 39.06 10.65
C LYS A 34 12.85 38.26 10.42
N THR A 35 13.35 37.56 11.44
CA THR A 35 14.54 36.70 11.31
C THR A 35 14.28 35.48 10.41
N LYS A 36 13.08 34.87 10.48
CA LYS A 36 12.70 33.74 9.62
C LYS A 36 12.71 34.14 8.15
N ILE A 37 12.07 35.28 7.82
CA ILE A 37 12.02 35.76 6.43
C ILE A 37 13.44 36.07 5.93
N LEU A 38 14.25 36.79 6.69
CA LEU A 38 15.61 37.14 6.29
C LEU A 38 16.49 35.91 6.05
N VAL A 39 16.37 34.88 6.88
CA VAL A 39 17.11 33.61 6.72
C VAL A 39 16.63 32.87 5.50
N GLN A 40 15.32 32.82 5.22
CA GLN A 40 14.76 32.16 4.05
C GLN A 40 15.20 32.84 2.74
N GLU A 41 15.14 34.17 2.67
CA GLU A 41 15.61 34.93 1.51
C GLU A 41 17.11 34.69 1.25
N THR A 42 17.93 34.73 2.33
CA THR A 42 19.37 34.49 2.22
C THR A 42 19.67 33.04 1.80
N ALA A 43 18.90 32.07 2.27
CA ALA A 43 19.03 30.67 1.88
C ALA A 43 18.75 30.49 0.38
N LEU A 44 17.69 31.12 -0.13
CA LEU A 44 17.36 31.11 -1.57
C LEU A 44 18.46 31.77 -2.39
N GLU A 45 18.95 32.94 -1.96
CA GLU A 45 20.03 33.67 -2.67
C GLU A 45 21.33 32.86 -2.76
N LEU A 46 21.68 32.11 -1.71
CA LEU A 46 22.88 31.27 -1.67
C LEU A 46 22.67 29.90 -2.32
N GLY A 47 21.46 29.57 -2.79
CA GLY A 47 21.13 28.24 -3.27
C GLY A 47 21.27 27.16 -2.20
N TYR A 48 21.00 27.51 -0.94
CA TYR A 48 21.06 26.57 0.17
C TYR A 48 19.85 25.64 0.14
N GLU A 49 20.10 24.35 0.02
CA GLU A 49 19.12 23.29 0.20
C GLU A 49 19.29 22.65 1.57
N GLN A 50 18.22 22.67 2.36
CA GLN A 50 18.23 22.03 3.66
C GLN A 50 18.46 20.53 3.52
N ASN A 51 19.50 20.02 4.18
CA ASN A 51 19.82 18.59 4.15
C ASN A 51 18.77 17.82 4.98
N LYS A 52 17.75 17.27 4.28
CA LYS A 52 16.68 16.47 4.89
C LYS A 52 17.20 15.26 5.66
N LEU A 53 18.32 14.65 5.21
CA LEU A 53 18.95 13.53 5.89
C LEU A 53 19.57 13.95 7.23
N ALA A 54 20.22 15.10 7.27
CA ALA A 54 20.77 15.63 8.52
C ALA A 54 19.67 16.01 9.54
N LEU A 55 18.52 16.48 9.04
CA LEU A 55 17.35 16.74 9.87
C LEU A 55 16.72 15.44 10.39
N ALA A 56 16.57 14.45 9.54
CA ALA A 56 16.07 13.14 9.91
C ALA A 56 16.95 12.50 11.00
N LEU A 57 18.28 12.55 10.85
CA LEU A 57 19.24 12.09 11.87
C LEU A 57 19.08 12.84 13.20
N LYS A 58 18.83 14.15 13.16
CA LYS A 58 18.68 14.97 14.36
C LYS A 58 17.33 14.77 15.05
N SER A 59 16.25 14.63 14.28
CA SER A 59 14.87 14.43 14.78
C SER A 59 14.54 12.98 15.08
N GLY A 60 15.28 12.02 14.51
CA GLY A 60 14.94 10.60 14.49
C GLY A 60 13.74 10.28 13.59
N ARG A 61 13.32 11.23 12.72
CA ARG A 61 12.18 11.07 11.81
C ARG A 61 12.54 11.52 10.40
N SER A 62 12.20 10.69 9.43
CA SER A 62 12.40 10.98 8.01
C SER A 62 11.22 11.75 7.38
N ASN A 63 10.08 11.80 8.06
CA ASN A 63 8.78 12.24 7.54
C ASN A 63 8.43 11.53 6.22
N THR A 64 8.75 10.24 6.14
CA THR A 64 8.52 9.43 4.96
C THR A 64 7.89 8.12 5.37
N ILE A 65 6.85 7.71 4.64
CA ILE A 65 6.18 6.41 4.80
C ILE A 65 6.43 5.58 3.56
N GLY A 66 6.83 4.33 3.75
CA GLY A 66 6.93 3.35 2.68
C GLY A 66 5.56 2.74 2.38
N VAL A 67 5.17 2.69 1.10
CA VAL A 67 3.93 2.05 0.65
C VAL A 67 4.30 0.96 -0.36
N ILE A 68 4.02 -0.30 -0.02
CA ILE A 68 4.32 -1.45 -0.87
C ILE A 68 3.01 -2.06 -1.34
N VAL A 69 2.84 -2.14 -2.66
CA VAL A 69 1.63 -2.72 -3.28
C VAL A 69 2.03 -3.70 -4.39
N PRO A 70 1.17 -4.67 -4.74
CA PRO A 70 1.44 -5.56 -5.86
C PRO A 70 1.59 -4.82 -7.19
N ARG A 71 0.67 -3.90 -7.51
CA ARG A 71 0.61 -3.17 -8.78
C ARG A 71 -0.04 -1.82 -8.60
N ILE A 72 0.54 -0.77 -9.18
CA ILE A 72 -0.03 0.60 -9.12
C ILE A 72 -1.00 0.90 -10.28
N ASP A 73 -0.98 0.09 -11.32
CA ASP A 73 -1.84 0.21 -12.50
C ASP A 73 -3.25 -0.40 -12.28
N ILE A 74 -3.49 -0.98 -11.12
CA ILE A 74 -4.82 -1.43 -10.68
C ILE A 74 -5.50 -0.28 -9.95
N ASN A 75 -6.71 0.10 -10.37
CA ASN A 75 -7.48 1.22 -9.82
C ASN A 75 -7.66 1.13 -8.30
N PHE A 76 -7.85 -0.07 -7.77
CA PHE A 76 -7.98 -0.34 -6.34
C PHE A 76 -6.75 0.17 -5.55
N PHE A 77 -5.55 -0.28 -5.92
CA PHE A 77 -4.33 0.17 -5.24
C PHE A 77 -4.01 1.64 -5.50
N GLY A 78 -4.31 2.15 -6.70
CA GLY A 78 -4.20 3.58 -7.01
C GLY A 78 -5.07 4.44 -6.08
N SER A 79 -6.29 3.99 -5.79
CA SER A 79 -7.20 4.68 -4.87
C SER A 79 -6.73 4.63 -3.41
N ILE A 80 -6.17 3.50 -2.97
CA ILE A 80 -5.57 3.36 -1.63
C ILE A 80 -4.38 4.32 -1.49
N ILE A 81 -3.45 4.32 -2.46
CA ILE A 81 -2.27 5.20 -2.46
C ILE A 81 -2.69 6.66 -2.37
N ARG A 82 -3.67 7.07 -3.19
CA ARG A 82 -4.22 8.42 -3.15
C ARG A 82 -4.78 8.77 -1.77
N GLY A 83 -5.59 7.89 -1.17
CA GLY A 83 -6.14 8.13 0.17
C GLY A 83 -5.06 8.26 1.25
N ILE A 84 -3.99 7.46 1.15
CA ILE A 84 -2.82 7.57 2.04
C ILE A 84 -2.12 8.94 1.85
N GLU A 85 -1.93 9.37 0.60
CA GLU A 85 -1.27 10.63 0.28
C GLU A 85 -2.10 11.84 0.76
N ASP A 86 -3.40 11.83 0.49
CA ASP A 86 -4.34 12.89 0.90
C ASP A 86 -4.32 13.11 2.43
N GLU A 87 -4.13 12.03 3.23
CA GLU A 87 -4.06 12.10 4.69
C GLU A 87 -2.66 12.48 5.22
N LEU A 88 -1.61 12.07 4.55
CA LEU A 88 -0.24 12.24 5.03
C LEU A 88 0.39 13.56 4.61
N TYR A 89 0.10 14.04 3.40
CA TYR A 89 0.70 15.25 2.85
C TYR A 89 0.43 16.51 3.71
N PRO A 90 -0.81 16.77 4.20
CA PRO A 90 -1.06 17.91 5.07
C PRO A 90 -0.31 17.85 6.41
N LYS A 91 0.12 16.65 6.82
CA LYS A 91 0.89 16.41 8.05
C LYS A 91 2.41 16.50 7.83
N GLY A 92 2.84 16.88 6.62
CA GLY A 92 4.25 17.01 6.25
C GLY A 92 4.97 15.70 5.95
N TYR A 93 4.23 14.60 5.73
CA TYR A 93 4.80 13.32 5.31
C TYR A 93 4.83 13.21 3.79
N HIS A 94 5.83 12.50 3.29
CA HIS A 94 5.92 12.04 1.90
C HIS A 94 5.77 10.53 1.87
N ILE A 95 5.40 9.97 0.70
CA ILE A 95 5.36 8.53 0.51
C ILE A 95 6.42 8.06 -0.50
N ILE A 96 6.96 6.87 -0.27
CA ILE A 96 7.77 6.13 -1.24
C ILE A 96 6.97 4.91 -1.65
N ILE A 97 6.58 4.87 -2.92
CA ILE A 97 5.78 3.78 -3.48
C ILE A 97 6.70 2.72 -4.08
N CYS A 98 6.50 1.48 -3.68
CA CYS A 98 7.21 0.31 -4.18
C CYS A 98 6.22 -0.70 -4.76
N GLN A 99 6.59 -1.36 -5.87
CA GLN A 99 5.79 -2.44 -6.46
C GLN A 99 6.49 -3.79 -6.33
N THR A 100 5.71 -4.82 -6.03
CA THR A 100 6.22 -6.19 -5.94
C THR A 100 5.95 -7.03 -7.18
N HIS A 101 4.89 -6.71 -7.95
CA HIS A 101 4.37 -7.55 -9.03
C HIS A 101 4.11 -9.00 -8.56
N ASP A 102 3.60 -9.15 -7.33
CA ASP A 102 3.38 -10.43 -6.66
C ASP A 102 4.65 -11.33 -6.58
N ASN A 103 5.83 -10.71 -6.53
CA ASN A 103 7.12 -11.39 -6.41
C ASN A 103 7.72 -11.19 -5.01
N GLU A 104 7.89 -12.29 -4.27
CA GLU A 104 8.42 -12.28 -2.90
C GLU A 104 9.83 -11.69 -2.80
N GLN A 105 10.70 -11.95 -3.78
CA GLN A 105 12.06 -11.40 -3.75
C GLN A 105 12.05 -9.87 -3.87
N LYS A 106 11.16 -9.32 -4.71
CA LYS A 106 10.96 -7.87 -4.81
C LYS A 106 10.36 -7.29 -3.53
N GLU A 107 9.45 -8.02 -2.88
CA GLU A 107 8.88 -7.63 -1.58
C GLU A 107 9.99 -7.47 -0.54
N ILE A 108 10.86 -8.48 -0.40
CA ILE A 108 12.02 -8.47 0.50
C ILE A 108 12.97 -7.32 0.16
N GLN A 109 13.29 -7.12 -1.12
CA GLN A 109 14.17 -6.04 -1.56
C GLN A 109 13.60 -4.66 -1.25
N ASN A 110 12.30 -4.45 -1.51
CA ASN A 110 11.59 -3.21 -1.23
C ASN A 110 11.57 -2.90 0.28
N ILE A 111 11.25 -3.89 1.12
CA ILE A 111 11.29 -3.74 2.58
C ILE A 111 12.69 -3.34 3.03
N ASN A 112 13.72 -4.02 2.53
CA ASN A 112 15.11 -3.69 2.88
C ASN A 112 15.48 -2.27 2.46
N ALA A 113 15.08 -1.84 1.27
CA ALA A 113 15.34 -0.49 0.77
C ALA A 113 14.67 0.58 1.66
N LEU A 114 13.41 0.37 2.05
CA LEU A 114 12.67 1.27 2.92
C LEU A 114 13.26 1.33 4.33
N LEU A 115 13.65 0.19 4.91
CA LEU A 115 14.32 0.15 6.20
C LEU A 115 15.68 0.86 6.17
N ASN A 116 16.44 0.72 5.07
CA ASN A 116 17.71 1.44 4.88
C ASN A 116 17.49 2.94 4.66
N ALA A 117 16.38 3.33 4.04
CA ALA A 117 15.96 4.73 3.91
C ALA A 117 15.40 5.30 5.23
N GLN A 118 15.33 4.49 6.29
CA GLN A 118 14.84 4.89 7.61
C GLN A 118 13.45 5.53 7.57
N VAL A 119 12.52 4.93 6.81
CA VAL A 119 11.14 5.40 6.78
C VAL A 119 10.49 5.31 8.16
N ASP A 120 9.57 6.22 8.47
CA ASP A 120 8.89 6.32 9.77
C ASP A 120 7.79 5.26 9.95
N GLY A 121 7.44 4.55 8.89
CA GLY A 121 6.48 3.46 8.90
C GLY A 121 6.34 2.81 7.54
N ILE A 122 5.77 1.61 7.50
CA ILE A 122 5.53 0.85 6.27
C ILE A 122 4.06 0.43 6.23
N ILE A 123 3.42 0.72 5.09
CA ILE A 123 2.08 0.24 4.73
C ILE A 123 2.28 -0.74 3.58
N THR A 124 1.77 -1.97 3.70
CA THR A 124 2.03 -3.01 2.69
C THR A 124 0.82 -3.90 2.45
N SER A 125 0.57 -4.22 1.18
CA SER A 125 -0.22 -5.38 0.78
C SER A 125 0.76 -6.49 0.39
N ILE A 126 0.72 -7.61 1.10
CA ILE A 126 1.65 -8.72 0.87
C ILE A 126 1.46 -9.35 -0.50
N THR A 127 2.50 -9.99 -1.03
CA THR A 127 2.37 -10.73 -2.28
C THR A 127 1.56 -12.02 -2.06
N LYS A 128 0.92 -12.53 -3.11
CA LYS A 128 0.23 -13.83 -3.06
C LYS A 128 1.20 -15.01 -2.84
N ASN A 129 2.48 -14.80 -3.06
CA ASN A 129 3.53 -15.81 -2.97
C ASN A 129 4.41 -15.66 -1.72
N THR A 130 4.06 -14.76 -0.81
CA THR A 130 4.82 -14.54 0.44
C THR A 130 4.84 -15.81 1.28
N LYS A 131 6.05 -16.30 1.57
CA LYS A 131 6.32 -17.48 2.40
C LYS A 131 7.14 -17.11 3.62
N ASP A 132 8.09 -16.19 3.44
CA ASP A 132 8.99 -15.73 4.50
C ASP A 132 8.35 -14.59 5.29
N VAL A 133 7.88 -14.92 6.49
CA VAL A 133 7.26 -13.96 7.42
C VAL A 133 8.33 -13.16 8.19
N SER A 134 9.54 -13.68 8.30
CA SER A 134 10.62 -13.10 9.12
C SER A 134 11.00 -11.68 8.69
N ILE A 135 10.82 -11.35 7.41
CA ILE A 135 11.09 -9.99 6.90
C ILE A 135 10.18 -8.94 7.53
N PHE A 136 8.92 -9.31 7.82
CA PHE A 136 7.94 -8.41 8.46
C PHE A 136 8.19 -8.32 9.97
N GLU A 137 8.59 -9.41 10.63
CA GLU A 137 9.04 -9.39 12.02
C GLU A 137 10.21 -8.44 12.21
N ARG A 138 11.16 -8.44 11.27
CA ARG A 138 12.31 -7.54 11.30
C ARG A 138 11.94 -6.05 11.16
N ILE A 139 10.81 -5.70 10.52
CA ILE A 139 10.29 -4.33 10.50
C ILE A 139 9.93 -3.92 11.93
N LEU A 140 9.19 -4.78 12.64
CA LEU A 140 8.76 -4.55 14.01
C LEU A 140 9.93 -4.53 15.00
N ASP A 141 10.92 -5.40 14.84
CA ASP A 141 12.14 -5.44 15.65
C ASP A 141 12.94 -4.13 15.55
N LYS A 142 12.84 -3.44 14.42
CA LYS A 142 13.42 -2.10 14.22
C LYS A 142 12.54 -0.97 14.77
N ASN A 143 11.45 -1.30 15.48
CA ASN A 143 10.45 -0.35 15.97
C ASN A 143 9.84 0.50 14.84
N THR A 144 9.78 -0.01 13.61
CA THR A 144 9.11 0.64 12.49
C THR A 144 7.65 0.21 12.48
N PRO A 145 6.67 1.13 12.61
CA PRO A 145 5.25 0.82 12.51
C PRO A 145 4.91 0.10 11.21
N LEU A 146 4.13 -0.98 11.31
CA LEU A 146 3.71 -1.78 10.17
C LEU A 146 2.18 -1.85 10.11
N ILE A 147 1.64 -1.52 8.95
CA ILE A 147 0.21 -1.65 8.64
C ILE A 147 0.06 -2.50 7.39
N PHE A 148 -0.72 -3.57 7.48
CA PHE A 148 -1.17 -4.32 6.31
C PHE A 148 -2.42 -3.68 5.73
N VAL A 149 -2.52 -3.65 4.40
CA VAL A 149 -3.72 -3.25 3.66
C VAL A 149 -4.11 -4.35 2.69
N ASP A 150 -5.40 -4.61 2.52
CA ASP A 150 -5.93 -5.65 1.64
C ASP A 150 -5.45 -7.05 2.07
N ARG A 151 -4.29 -7.50 1.62
CA ARG A 151 -3.68 -8.78 2.01
C ARG A 151 -2.81 -8.62 3.24
N LYS A 152 -3.01 -9.49 4.23
CA LYS A 152 -2.33 -9.40 5.52
C LYS A 152 -1.76 -10.72 6.00
N LEU A 153 -0.83 -10.62 6.94
CA LEU A 153 -0.41 -11.70 7.82
C LEU A 153 -0.98 -11.46 9.23
N ASN A 154 -1.23 -12.54 9.95
CA ASN A 154 -1.55 -12.47 11.38
C ASN A 154 -0.25 -12.32 12.18
N LEU A 155 0.26 -11.08 12.26
CA LEU A 155 1.51 -10.78 12.93
C LEU A 155 1.27 -9.89 14.15
N LYS A 156 1.69 -10.36 15.33
CA LYS A 156 1.56 -9.58 16.56
C LYS A 156 2.40 -8.30 16.49
N GLY A 157 1.78 -7.16 16.76
CA GLY A 157 2.44 -5.85 16.69
C GLY A 157 2.21 -5.09 15.39
N ALA A 158 1.68 -5.75 14.34
CA ALA A 158 1.22 -5.08 13.13
C ALA A 158 -0.28 -4.77 13.22
N SER A 159 -0.69 -3.66 12.61
CA SER A 159 -2.09 -3.31 12.38
C SER A 159 -2.53 -3.74 10.98
N SER A 160 -3.84 -3.83 10.72
CA SER A 160 -4.35 -4.11 9.38
C SER A 160 -5.63 -3.35 9.09
N VAL A 161 -5.77 -2.97 7.82
CA VAL A 161 -7.00 -2.40 7.23
C VAL A 161 -7.39 -3.30 6.06
N THR A 162 -8.47 -4.06 6.25
CA THR A 162 -8.92 -5.07 5.28
C THR A 162 -10.42 -4.95 5.05
N LEU A 163 -10.90 -5.48 3.94
CA LEU A 163 -12.32 -5.67 3.68
C LEU A 163 -12.78 -7.00 4.31
N ASP A 164 -14.10 -7.12 4.49
CA ASP A 164 -14.74 -8.38 4.82
C ASP A 164 -15.05 -9.12 3.51
N ASP A 165 -14.05 -9.84 3.00
CA ASP A 165 -14.10 -10.52 1.71
C ASP A 165 -15.15 -11.64 1.70
N PHE A 166 -15.36 -12.32 2.82
CA PHE A 166 -16.44 -13.31 2.97
C PHE A 166 -17.80 -12.66 2.78
N LYS A 167 -18.07 -11.59 3.53
CA LYS A 167 -19.36 -10.89 3.47
C LYS A 167 -19.58 -10.25 2.10
N GLY A 168 -18.54 -9.66 1.51
CA GLY A 168 -18.62 -9.08 0.16
C GLY A 168 -19.00 -10.13 -0.89
N ALA A 169 -18.35 -11.28 -0.86
CA ALA A 169 -18.63 -12.40 -1.77
C ALA A 169 -20.03 -13.00 -1.55
N TYR A 170 -20.40 -13.18 -0.28
CA TYR A 170 -21.74 -13.63 0.08
C TYR A 170 -22.83 -12.70 -0.48
N GLN A 171 -22.69 -11.40 -0.24
CA GLN A 171 -23.69 -10.40 -0.69
C GLN A 171 -23.78 -10.31 -2.21
N ALA A 172 -22.65 -10.37 -2.91
CA ALA A 172 -22.64 -10.32 -4.38
C ALA A 172 -23.28 -11.58 -4.98
N THR A 173 -22.99 -12.75 -4.41
CA THR A 173 -23.62 -14.02 -4.83
C THR A 173 -25.11 -14.03 -4.51
N GLN A 174 -25.50 -13.60 -3.31
CA GLN A 174 -26.89 -13.49 -2.93
C GLN A 174 -27.65 -12.56 -3.87
N HIS A 175 -27.05 -11.43 -4.25
CA HIS A 175 -27.66 -10.52 -5.21
C HIS A 175 -27.96 -11.21 -6.55
N LEU A 176 -27.05 -12.01 -7.09
CA LEU A 176 -27.27 -12.79 -8.31
C LEU A 176 -28.41 -13.80 -8.13
N ILE A 177 -28.48 -14.47 -6.99
CA ILE A 177 -29.54 -15.41 -6.65
C ILE A 177 -30.90 -14.69 -6.57
N ASP A 178 -30.96 -13.52 -5.95
CA ASP A 178 -32.16 -12.70 -5.84
C ASP A 178 -32.68 -12.20 -7.20
N GLN A 179 -31.75 -12.07 -8.20
CA GLN A 179 -32.10 -11.80 -9.60
C GLN A 179 -32.56 -13.04 -10.36
N GLY A 180 -32.60 -14.21 -9.72
CA GLY A 180 -33.11 -15.45 -10.28
C GLY A 180 -32.02 -16.37 -10.84
N CYS A 181 -30.72 -16.03 -10.72
CA CYS A 181 -29.64 -16.88 -11.16
C CYS A 181 -29.56 -18.13 -10.28
N LYS A 182 -29.34 -19.28 -10.94
CA LYS A 182 -29.22 -20.60 -10.29
C LYS A 182 -27.93 -21.31 -10.59
N ARG A 183 -27.23 -20.90 -11.65
CA ARG A 183 -25.98 -21.48 -12.08
C ARG A 183 -24.93 -20.37 -12.20
N ILE A 184 -24.24 -20.11 -11.10
CA ILE A 184 -23.35 -18.94 -10.95
C ILE A 184 -21.89 -19.39 -11.01
N THR A 185 -21.07 -18.82 -11.92
CA THR A 185 -19.62 -19.05 -11.89
C THR A 185 -18.95 -18.14 -10.88
N HIS A 186 -17.93 -18.67 -10.22
CA HIS A 186 -16.97 -17.90 -9.42
C HIS A 186 -15.62 -17.88 -10.12
N LEU A 187 -15.21 -16.71 -10.59
CA LEU A 187 -13.89 -16.51 -11.17
C LEU A 187 -12.92 -16.17 -10.05
N THR A 188 -11.89 -16.96 -9.87
CA THR A 188 -10.86 -16.77 -8.86
C THR A 188 -9.47 -16.73 -9.47
N VAL A 189 -8.49 -16.24 -8.74
CA VAL A 189 -7.11 -16.13 -9.25
C VAL A 189 -6.37 -17.44 -9.00
N ILE A 190 -5.54 -17.86 -9.96
CA ILE A 190 -4.69 -19.05 -9.83
C ILE A 190 -3.87 -18.96 -8.52
N GLY A 191 -3.92 -20.04 -7.73
CA GLY A 191 -3.26 -20.11 -6.44
C GLY A 191 -4.08 -19.48 -5.27
N TYR A 192 -5.37 -19.25 -5.48
CA TYR A 192 -6.30 -18.69 -4.49
C TYR A 192 -6.24 -19.37 -3.11
N GLN A 193 -5.92 -20.65 -3.06
CA GLN A 193 -5.88 -21.44 -1.83
C GLN A 193 -4.78 -20.97 -0.86
N SER A 194 -3.76 -20.27 -1.34
CA SER A 194 -2.65 -19.77 -0.53
C SER A 194 -2.85 -18.35 0.02
N VAL A 195 -3.91 -17.65 -0.42
CA VAL A 195 -4.16 -16.24 -0.06
C VAL A 195 -5.51 -16.11 0.63
N GLY A 196 -5.51 -15.63 1.86
CA GLY A 196 -6.70 -15.56 2.72
C GLY A 196 -7.92 -14.92 2.05
N ILE A 197 -7.73 -13.76 1.39
CA ILE A 197 -8.85 -13.03 0.76
C ILE A 197 -9.58 -13.85 -0.31
N TYR A 198 -8.87 -14.63 -1.11
CA TYR A 198 -9.51 -15.45 -2.14
C TYR A 198 -10.24 -16.64 -1.54
N LYS A 199 -9.70 -17.20 -0.46
CA LYS A 199 -10.37 -18.25 0.30
C LYS A 199 -11.66 -17.74 0.93
N ASP A 200 -11.61 -16.58 1.61
CA ASP A 200 -12.76 -15.96 2.22
C ASP A 200 -13.86 -15.64 1.19
N ARG A 201 -13.48 -15.18 -0.01
CA ARG A 201 -14.41 -14.95 -1.14
C ARG A 201 -15.08 -16.24 -1.61
N LEU A 202 -14.32 -17.33 -1.79
CA LEU A 202 -14.88 -18.62 -2.16
C LEU A 202 -15.80 -19.18 -1.07
N GLU A 203 -15.44 -19.02 0.20
CA GLU A 203 -16.30 -19.40 1.33
C GLU A 203 -17.59 -18.61 1.35
N GLY A 204 -17.55 -17.28 1.13
CA GLY A 204 -18.75 -16.44 1.04
C GLY A 204 -19.66 -16.83 -0.11
N TYR A 205 -19.09 -17.07 -1.31
CA TYR A 205 -19.84 -17.60 -2.45
C TYR A 205 -20.51 -18.93 -2.13
N THR A 206 -19.76 -19.89 -1.58
CA THR A 206 -20.26 -21.23 -1.23
C THR A 206 -21.37 -21.17 -0.19
N GLN A 207 -21.22 -20.29 0.81
CA GLN A 207 -22.23 -20.11 1.86
C GLN A 207 -23.53 -19.53 1.30
N ALA A 208 -23.45 -18.56 0.38
CA ALA A 208 -24.65 -18.00 -0.25
C ALA A 208 -25.41 -19.06 -1.08
N LEU A 209 -24.71 -19.89 -1.83
CA LEU A 209 -25.35 -21.02 -2.54
C LEU A 209 -26.06 -21.97 -1.57
N LYS A 210 -25.37 -22.34 -0.48
CA LYS A 210 -25.89 -23.25 0.54
C LYS A 210 -27.15 -22.72 1.21
N ASP A 211 -27.17 -21.44 1.58
CA ASP A 211 -28.31 -20.81 2.27
C ASP A 211 -29.55 -20.67 1.36
N ASN A 212 -29.36 -20.83 0.04
CA ASN A 212 -30.43 -20.79 -0.95
C ASN A 212 -30.70 -22.17 -1.61
N ASP A 213 -30.26 -23.25 -0.99
CA ASP A 213 -30.44 -24.64 -1.49
C ASP A 213 -29.93 -24.86 -2.94
N ILE A 214 -28.93 -24.10 -3.39
CA ILE A 214 -28.28 -24.26 -4.69
C ILE A 214 -27.08 -25.18 -4.52
N PRO A 215 -27.01 -26.31 -5.23
CA PRO A 215 -25.88 -27.23 -5.13
C PRO A 215 -24.57 -26.58 -5.56
N PHE A 216 -23.51 -26.80 -4.77
CA PHE A 216 -22.14 -26.40 -5.15
C PHE A 216 -21.67 -27.27 -6.31
N ASP A 217 -21.16 -26.63 -7.38
CA ASP A 217 -20.58 -27.29 -8.55
C ASP A 217 -19.13 -26.77 -8.73
N ALA A 218 -18.17 -27.66 -8.52
CA ALA A 218 -16.74 -27.32 -8.62
C ALA A 218 -16.34 -26.88 -10.04
N ASP A 219 -17.04 -27.32 -11.07
CA ASP A 219 -16.77 -26.94 -12.47
C ASP A 219 -17.07 -25.46 -12.73
N LEU A 220 -17.86 -24.82 -11.85
CA LEU A 220 -18.18 -23.41 -11.92
C LEU A 220 -17.11 -22.52 -11.24
N ILE A 221 -16.12 -23.11 -10.59
CA ILE A 221 -14.98 -22.36 -10.06
C ILE A 221 -13.91 -22.26 -11.16
N LEU A 222 -13.70 -21.06 -11.67
CA LEU A 222 -12.80 -20.84 -12.80
C LEU A 222 -11.54 -20.13 -12.34
N ASP A 223 -10.42 -20.85 -12.34
CA ASP A 223 -9.10 -20.27 -12.08
C ASP A 223 -8.65 -19.43 -13.28
N ILE A 224 -8.31 -18.18 -13.03
CA ILE A 224 -7.86 -17.24 -14.06
C ILE A 224 -6.51 -16.60 -13.71
N GLU A 225 -5.75 -16.27 -14.72
CA GLU A 225 -4.67 -15.28 -14.59
C GLU A 225 -5.32 -13.89 -14.42
N ASN A 226 -4.81 -13.09 -13.48
CA ASN A 226 -5.37 -11.76 -13.22
C ASN A 226 -4.88 -10.75 -14.27
N ASP A 227 -5.29 -10.99 -15.54
CA ASP A 227 -5.03 -10.14 -16.68
C ASP A 227 -6.15 -10.25 -17.74
N ILE A 228 -6.04 -9.41 -18.78
CA ILE A 228 -7.02 -9.39 -19.88
C ILE A 228 -7.14 -10.74 -20.59
N ASN A 229 -6.04 -11.47 -20.73
CA ASN A 229 -6.05 -12.77 -21.41
C ASN A 229 -6.73 -13.83 -20.55
N GLY A 230 -6.49 -13.83 -19.24
CA GLY A 230 -7.18 -14.69 -18.28
C GLY A 230 -8.70 -14.47 -18.34
N GLY A 231 -9.14 -13.21 -18.33
CA GLY A 231 -10.55 -12.87 -18.49
C GLY A 231 -11.16 -13.36 -19.82
N LYS A 232 -10.44 -13.20 -20.94
CA LYS A 232 -10.87 -13.74 -22.24
C LYS A 232 -11.00 -15.27 -22.26
N LYS A 233 -10.02 -15.97 -21.70
CA LYS A 233 -10.05 -17.43 -21.58
C LYS A 233 -11.23 -17.90 -20.72
N ALA A 234 -11.49 -17.22 -19.60
CA ALA A 234 -12.65 -17.51 -18.76
C ALA A 234 -13.98 -17.31 -19.51
N GLY A 235 -14.12 -16.18 -20.21
CA GLY A 235 -15.30 -15.93 -21.04
C GLY A 235 -15.52 -17.01 -22.09
N GLN A 236 -14.47 -17.45 -22.80
CA GLN A 236 -14.57 -18.56 -23.76
C GLN A 236 -14.98 -19.87 -23.08
N LYS A 237 -14.42 -20.16 -21.88
CA LYS A 237 -14.80 -21.37 -21.13
C LYS A 237 -16.28 -21.32 -20.73
N ILE A 238 -16.76 -20.16 -20.27
CA ILE A 238 -18.17 -19.94 -19.90
C ILE A 238 -19.10 -20.17 -21.12
N LEU A 239 -18.73 -19.65 -22.29
CA LEU A 239 -19.52 -19.81 -23.51
C LEU A 239 -19.58 -21.28 -23.99
N ASN A 240 -18.59 -22.08 -23.65
CA ASN A 240 -18.50 -23.50 -24.07
C ASN A 240 -19.19 -24.46 -23.09
N PHE A 241 -19.70 -24.01 -21.96
CA PHE A 241 -20.50 -24.89 -21.11
C PHE A 241 -21.76 -25.36 -21.86
N LYS A 242 -22.05 -26.65 -21.76
CA LYS A 242 -23.25 -27.26 -22.35
C LYS A 242 -24.52 -26.66 -21.71
N ASP A 243 -24.46 -26.54 -20.38
CA ASP A 243 -25.44 -25.83 -19.57
C ASP A 243 -24.78 -24.55 -19.07
N ARG A 244 -25.10 -23.42 -19.72
CA ARG A 244 -24.42 -22.17 -19.49
C ARG A 244 -24.81 -21.56 -18.15
N PRO A 245 -23.81 -21.04 -17.41
CA PRO A 245 -24.09 -20.21 -16.23
C PRO A 245 -24.97 -19.02 -16.59
N ASP A 246 -25.88 -18.68 -15.68
CA ASP A 246 -26.81 -17.54 -15.79
C ASP A 246 -26.33 -16.34 -14.93
N GLY A 247 -25.32 -16.55 -14.08
CA GLY A 247 -24.65 -15.54 -13.32
C GLY A 247 -23.12 -15.72 -13.30
N ASN A 248 -22.39 -14.61 -13.22
CA ASN A 248 -20.93 -14.65 -13.10
C ASN A 248 -20.48 -13.72 -12.00
N PHE A 249 -19.67 -14.24 -11.09
CA PHE A 249 -19.13 -13.52 -9.97
C PHE A 249 -17.61 -13.46 -10.06
N PHE A 250 -17.03 -12.27 -10.04
CA PHE A 250 -15.60 -12.08 -9.98
C PHE A 250 -15.24 -10.85 -9.15
N PHE A 251 -14.02 -10.83 -8.60
CA PHE A 251 -13.42 -9.66 -8.00
C PHE A 251 -12.20 -9.22 -8.82
N GLU A 252 -12.07 -7.92 -8.98
CA GLU A 252 -10.87 -7.31 -9.55
C GLU A 252 -9.71 -7.35 -8.55
#